data_26a4bfa2d209ef052d6b357f1488e850
#
_entry.id   26a4bfa2d209ef052d6b357f1488e850
#
_cell.length_a   1.000
_cell.length_b   1.000
_cell.length_c   1.000
_cell.angle_alpha   90.00
_cell.angle_beta   90.00
_cell.angle_gamma   90.00
#
_symmetry.space_group_name_H-M   'P 1'
#
loop_
_entity.id
_entity.type
_entity.pdbx_description
1 polymer ?
#
loop_
_entity_poly.entity_id
_entity_poly.type
_entity_poly.pdbx_seq_one_letter_code
_entity_poly.pdbx_strand_id
1 'polypeptide(L)'
;MKHNSFFKPNRTPHDYLSRDHGRVDSYVEDELCGFPKTTQMWLDLKSGFGGLWTKKSYKEIDPETRVLVVTGDKDPINNNGKQAERMHNSFVDIGLNSEIEVYPDMRHEPLNEIGREEVFKRMESFFSKQS
;
A
#
# COMPACT_ATOMS: atom_id res chain seq x y z
N MET A 1 13.30 3.00 12.84
CA MET A 1 12.74 1.89 12.02
C MET A 1 13.67 1.63 10.82
N LYS A 2 13.84 0.36 10.43
CA LYS A 2 14.73 -0.03 9.32
C LYS A 2 14.30 0.58 7.97
N HIS A 3 12.99 0.72 7.74
CA HIS A 3 12.43 1.24 6.48
C HIS A 3 12.82 2.69 6.19
N ASN A 4 12.94 3.52 7.20
CA ASN A 4 13.32 4.93 7.04
C ASN A 4 14.80 5.13 6.66
N SER A 5 15.65 4.11 6.87
CA SER A 5 17.09 4.21 6.58
C SER A 5 17.43 4.34 5.09
N PHE A 6 16.48 4.03 4.21
CA PHE A 6 16.63 4.20 2.76
C PHE A 6 16.55 5.67 2.30
N PHE A 7 16.05 6.57 3.15
CA PHE A 7 15.79 7.98 2.81
C PHE A 7 16.68 8.98 3.56
N LYS A 8 17.88 8.57 3.91
CA LYS A 8 18.85 9.45 4.60
C LYS A 8 19.32 10.61 3.71
N PRO A 9 19.53 11.81 4.30
CA PRO A 9 19.32 12.16 5.71
C PRO A 9 17.84 12.22 6.07
N ASN A 10 17.45 11.58 7.19
CA ASN A 10 16.06 11.57 7.62
C ASN A 10 15.69 12.89 8.29
N ARG A 11 14.54 13.46 7.93
CA ARG A 11 13.92 14.62 8.55
C ARG A 11 13.04 14.21 9.75
N THR A 12 12.29 13.11 9.59
CA THR A 12 11.41 12.53 10.59
C THR A 12 11.61 11.01 10.71
N PRO A 13 11.03 10.34 11.72
CA PRO A 13 11.00 8.87 11.78
C PRO A 13 10.13 8.21 10.69
N HIS A 14 9.35 8.99 9.93
CA HIS A 14 8.30 8.53 9.03
C HIS A 14 8.47 8.98 7.57
N ASP A 15 9.66 9.41 7.16
CA ASP A 15 9.92 9.86 5.78
C ASP A 15 9.65 8.80 4.72
N TYR A 16 9.60 7.52 5.11
CA TYR A 16 9.25 6.43 4.21
C TYR A 16 7.78 6.45 3.73
N LEU A 17 6.90 7.24 4.37
CA LEU A 17 5.49 7.34 4.01
C LEU A 17 5.31 8.08 2.68
N SER A 18 5.93 9.25 2.55
CA SER A 18 5.75 10.13 1.39
C SER A 18 6.94 11.08 1.22
N ARG A 19 7.10 11.63 0.02
CA ARG A 19 7.99 12.75 -0.29
C ARG A 19 7.34 14.10 0.05
N ASP A 20 6.00 14.14 0.18
CA ASP A 20 5.26 15.33 0.60
C ASP A 20 5.48 15.58 2.09
N HIS A 21 6.37 16.52 2.39
CA HIS A 21 6.74 16.85 3.76
C HIS A 21 5.53 17.29 4.62
N GLY A 22 4.58 18.03 4.04
CA GLY A 22 3.38 18.46 4.75
C GLY A 22 2.51 17.29 5.18
N ARG A 23 2.40 16.24 4.35
CA ARG A 23 1.68 15.01 4.70
C ARG A 23 2.39 14.23 5.80
N VAL A 24 3.71 14.12 5.70
CA VAL A 24 4.51 13.46 6.74
C VAL A 24 4.43 14.22 8.06
N ASP A 25 4.46 15.55 8.04
CA ASP A 25 4.34 16.39 9.24
C ASP A 25 2.96 16.22 9.88
N SER A 26 1.88 16.27 9.10
CA SER A 26 0.53 16.00 9.60
C SER A 26 0.40 14.63 10.27
N TYR A 27 1.05 13.59 9.71
CA TYR A 27 1.08 12.26 10.33
C TYR A 27 1.85 12.23 11.66
N VAL A 28 2.95 12.98 11.74
CA VAL A 28 3.78 13.06 12.97
C VAL A 28 3.08 13.84 14.08
N GLU A 29 2.31 14.88 13.71
CA GLU A 29 1.59 15.75 14.65
C GLU A 29 0.28 15.12 15.15
N ASP A 30 -0.26 14.13 14.44
CA ASP A 30 -1.50 13.44 14.81
C ASP A 30 -1.26 12.45 15.96
N GLU A 31 -1.86 12.72 17.12
CA GLU A 31 -1.76 11.87 18.32
C GLU A 31 -2.28 10.43 18.09
N LEU A 32 -3.15 10.23 17.09
CA LEU A 32 -3.67 8.91 16.71
C LEU A 32 -2.76 8.17 15.73
N CYS A 33 -1.68 8.81 15.26
CA CYS A 33 -0.73 8.26 14.30
C CYS A 33 0.65 8.02 14.93
N GLY A 34 1.44 7.13 14.33
CA GLY A 34 2.85 6.94 14.66
C GLY A 34 3.19 6.44 16.07
N PHE A 35 2.22 6.27 16.98
CA PHE A 35 2.47 5.83 18.35
C PHE A 35 2.97 4.37 18.43
N PRO A 36 3.78 4.01 19.46
CA PRO A 36 4.26 2.64 19.64
C PRO A 36 3.12 1.66 19.85
N LYS A 37 3.08 0.62 19.05
CA LYS A 37 2.10 -0.46 19.16
C LYS A 37 2.56 -1.49 20.20
N THR A 38 1.63 -2.07 20.96
CA THR A 38 1.94 -3.15 21.89
C THR A 38 2.29 -4.44 21.15
N THR A 39 3.09 -5.30 21.79
CA THR A 39 3.38 -6.64 21.26
C THR A 39 2.09 -7.45 21.06
N GLN A 40 1.13 -7.32 21.99
CA GLN A 40 -0.15 -8.02 21.88
C GLN A 40 -0.91 -7.60 20.62
N MET A 41 -0.98 -6.31 20.30
CA MET A 41 -1.62 -5.83 19.08
C MET A 41 -1.00 -6.48 17.83
N TRP A 42 0.33 -6.61 17.77
CA TRP A 42 0.99 -7.28 16.63
C TRP A 42 0.66 -8.77 16.54
N LEU A 43 0.53 -9.45 17.68
CA LEU A 43 0.14 -10.86 17.72
C LEU A 43 -1.32 -11.04 17.25
N ASP A 44 -2.23 -10.20 17.70
CA ASP A 44 -3.64 -10.23 17.33
C ASP A 44 -3.82 -9.94 15.83
N LEU A 45 -3.12 -8.93 15.31
CA LEU A 45 -3.11 -8.58 13.91
C LEU A 45 -2.60 -9.75 13.04
N LYS A 46 -1.47 -10.35 13.43
CA LYS A 46 -0.90 -11.51 12.73
C LYS A 46 -1.84 -12.70 12.75
N SER A 47 -2.49 -12.96 13.89
CA SER A 47 -3.47 -14.05 14.03
C SER A 47 -4.69 -13.80 13.14
N GLY A 48 -5.24 -12.59 13.15
CA GLY A 48 -6.39 -12.21 12.31
C GLY A 48 -6.11 -12.31 10.81
N PHE A 49 -4.91 -11.95 10.38
CA PHE A 49 -4.52 -11.98 8.97
C PHE A 49 -4.06 -13.36 8.46
N GLY A 50 -3.76 -14.30 9.37
CA GLY A 50 -3.13 -15.58 9.00
C GLY A 50 -3.92 -16.44 8.01
N GLY A 51 -5.24 -16.25 7.91
CA GLY A 51 -6.11 -16.96 6.98
C GLY A 51 -6.49 -16.21 5.71
N LEU A 52 -6.20 -14.90 5.61
CA LEU A 52 -6.71 -14.06 4.53
C LEU A 52 -5.94 -14.20 3.22
N TRP A 53 -4.65 -14.55 3.28
CA TRP A 53 -3.74 -14.58 2.13
C TRP A 53 -3.52 -16.02 1.61
N THR A 54 -4.60 -16.80 1.55
CA THR A 54 -4.53 -18.19 1.06
C THR A 54 -5.24 -18.34 -0.27
N LYS A 55 -4.79 -19.29 -1.09
CA LYS A 55 -5.51 -19.62 -2.36
C LYS A 55 -6.98 -19.99 -2.10
N LYS A 56 -7.31 -20.49 -0.92
CA LYS A 56 -8.68 -20.83 -0.54
C LYS A 56 -9.52 -19.56 -0.34
N SER A 57 -9.02 -18.59 0.45
CA SER A 57 -9.74 -17.33 0.70
C SER A 57 -9.90 -16.49 -0.58
N TYR A 58 -8.91 -16.51 -1.48
CA TYR A 58 -9.02 -15.83 -2.76
C TYR A 58 -10.13 -16.41 -3.67
N LYS A 59 -10.40 -17.72 -3.60
CA LYS A 59 -11.47 -18.35 -4.36
C LYS A 59 -12.88 -18.00 -3.87
N GLU A 60 -12.99 -17.40 -2.70
CA GLU A 60 -14.25 -16.89 -2.14
C GLU A 60 -14.58 -15.46 -2.63
N ILE A 61 -13.65 -14.81 -3.35
CA ILE A 61 -13.89 -13.52 -3.98
C ILE A 61 -14.79 -13.72 -5.21
N ASP A 62 -15.80 -12.88 -5.35
CA ASP A 62 -16.67 -12.89 -6.53
C ASP A 62 -15.82 -12.77 -7.80
N PRO A 63 -15.95 -13.69 -8.79
CA PRO A 63 -15.18 -13.65 -10.03
C PRO A 63 -15.33 -12.36 -10.84
N GLU A 64 -16.46 -11.66 -10.69
CA GLU A 64 -16.71 -10.37 -11.34
C GLU A 64 -16.01 -9.19 -10.64
N THR A 65 -15.37 -9.44 -9.49
CA THR A 65 -14.64 -8.40 -8.77
C THR A 65 -13.43 -7.93 -9.58
N ARG A 66 -13.41 -6.65 -9.88
CA ARG A 66 -12.24 -6.00 -10.47
C ARG A 66 -11.31 -5.51 -9.35
N VAL A 67 -10.03 -5.70 -9.55
CA VAL A 67 -8.99 -5.32 -8.56
C VAL A 67 -8.00 -4.35 -9.19
N LEU A 68 -7.75 -3.22 -8.55
CA LEU A 68 -6.65 -2.32 -8.88
C LEU A 68 -5.65 -2.31 -7.72
N VAL A 69 -4.44 -2.77 -7.99
CA VAL A 69 -3.31 -2.71 -7.05
C VAL A 69 -2.49 -1.46 -7.36
N VAL A 70 -2.30 -0.61 -6.35
CA VAL A 70 -1.55 0.66 -6.48
C VAL A 70 -0.37 0.65 -5.52
N THR A 71 0.81 1.02 -5.99
CA THR A 71 2.03 1.07 -5.16
C THR A 71 3.04 2.06 -5.69
N GLY A 72 3.95 2.52 -4.82
CA GLY A 72 5.16 3.24 -5.21
C GLY A 72 6.36 2.31 -5.39
N ASP A 73 7.24 2.59 -6.35
CA ASP A 73 8.47 1.82 -6.59
C ASP A 73 9.57 2.07 -5.53
N LYS A 74 9.36 3.05 -4.65
CA LYS A 74 10.24 3.36 -3.52
C LYS A 74 9.62 2.99 -2.17
N ASP A 75 8.55 2.18 -2.15
CA ASP A 75 7.96 1.71 -0.89
C ASP A 75 8.81 0.60 -0.25
N PRO A 76 9.53 0.87 0.85
CA PRO A 76 10.38 -0.13 1.49
C PRO A 76 9.60 -1.19 2.28
N ILE A 77 8.30 -0.95 2.55
CA ILE A 77 7.45 -1.90 3.28
C ILE A 77 7.05 -3.05 2.38
N ASN A 78 6.73 -2.77 1.11
CA ASN A 78 6.36 -3.79 0.13
C ASN A 78 7.52 -4.23 -0.77
N ASN A 79 8.77 -4.00 -0.33
CA ASN A 79 9.97 -4.34 -1.08
C ASN A 79 10.02 -3.67 -2.47
N ASN A 80 9.79 -2.36 -2.50
CA ASN A 80 9.83 -1.52 -3.70
C ASN A 80 8.88 -2.03 -4.79
N GLY A 81 7.63 -2.30 -4.43
CA GLY A 81 6.57 -2.73 -5.33
C GLY A 81 6.48 -4.25 -5.56
N LYS A 82 7.54 -5.03 -5.26
CA LYS A 82 7.57 -6.48 -5.55
C LYS A 82 6.49 -7.29 -4.85
N GLN A 83 6.05 -6.88 -3.65
CA GLN A 83 4.95 -7.58 -2.96
C GLN A 83 3.60 -7.24 -3.59
N ALA A 84 3.42 -6.02 -4.07
CA ALA A 84 2.23 -5.61 -4.82
C ALA A 84 2.12 -6.37 -6.15
N GLU A 85 3.23 -6.55 -6.88
CA GLU A 85 3.29 -7.38 -8.08
C GLU A 85 2.91 -8.84 -7.80
N ARG A 86 3.41 -9.42 -6.70
CA ARG A 86 3.03 -10.78 -6.28
C ARG A 86 1.56 -10.90 -5.93
N MET A 87 1.00 -9.90 -5.27
CA MET A 87 -0.43 -9.86 -4.96
C MET A 87 -1.27 -9.79 -6.23
N HIS A 88 -0.93 -8.87 -7.14
CA HIS A 88 -1.56 -8.78 -8.46
C HIS A 88 -1.53 -10.14 -9.21
N ASN A 89 -0.36 -10.76 -9.31
CA ASN A 89 -0.22 -12.06 -9.97
C ASN A 89 -1.07 -13.15 -9.30
N SER A 90 -1.18 -13.13 -7.96
CA SER A 90 -2.05 -14.07 -7.23
C SER A 90 -3.52 -13.88 -7.56
N PHE A 91 -3.99 -12.67 -7.82
CA PHE A 91 -5.36 -12.41 -8.27
C PHE A 91 -5.57 -12.86 -9.71
N VAL A 92 -4.62 -12.60 -10.60
CA VAL A 92 -4.66 -13.09 -11.99
C VAL A 92 -4.67 -14.62 -12.04
N ASP A 93 -3.85 -15.29 -11.25
CA ASP A 93 -3.74 -16.76 -11.18
C ASP A 93 -5.05 -17.46 -10.80
N ILE A 94 -5.94 -16.77 -10.09
CA ILE A 94 -7.26 -17.28 -9.71
C ILE A 94 -8.39 -16.79 -10.63
N GLY A 95 -8.06 -16.04 -11.69
CA GLY A 95 -8.98 -15.60 -12.73
C GLY A 95 -9.66 -14.26 -12.47
N LEU A 96 -9.25 -13.48 -11.47
CA LEU A 96 -9.78 -12.14 -11.26
C LEU A 96 -9.25 -11.15 -12.30
N ASN A 97 -10.07 -10.17 -12.66
CA ASN A 97 -9.65 -9.02 -13.46
C ASN A 97 -8.84 -8.06 -12.59
N SER A 98 -7.53 -8.29 -12.53
CA SER A 98 -6.61 -7.48 -11.74
C SER A 98 -5.73 -6.61 -12.63
N GLU A 99 -5.61 -5.34 -12.25
CA GLU A 99 -4.71 -4.35 -12.84
C GLU A 99 -3.71 -3.88 -11.79
N ILE A 100 -2.51 -3.48 -12.19
CA ILE A 100 -1.50 -2.95 -11.29
C ILE A 100 -0.91 -1.65 -11.82
N GLU A 101 -0.71 -0.67 -10.95
CA GLU A 101 0.00 0.57 -11.22
C GLU A 101 1.14 0.74 -10.23
N VAL A 102 2.35 0.86 -10.78
CA VAL A 102 3.56 1.11 -10.00
C VAL A 102 4.06 2.52 -10.32
N TYR A 103 3.92 3.43 -9.37
CA TYR A 103 4.28 4.83 -9.57
C TYR A 103 5.76 5.06 -9.28
N PRO A 104 6.50 5.68 -10.24
CA PRO A 104 7.91 5.96 -10.06
C PRO A 104 8.13 6.98 -8.94
N ASP A 105 9.20 6.77 -8.17
CA ASP A 105 9.63 7.59 -7.04
C ASP A 105 8.65 7.74 -5.88
N MET A 106 7.41 7.24 -5.97
CA MET A 106 6.47 7.27 -4.86
C MET A 106 6.86 6.26 -3.78
N ARG A 107 6.61 6.64 -2.53
CA ARG A 107 6.88 5.85 -1.33
C ARG A 107 5.64 5.05 -0.91
N HIS A 108 5.46 4.83 0.39
CA HIS A 108 4.44 3.92 0.93
C HIS A 108 2.99 4.37 0.71
N GLU A 109 2.73 5.66 0.66
CA GLU A 109 1.38 6.22 0.57
C GLU A 109 1.14 6.98 -0.74
N PRO A 110 0.94 6.31 -1.88
CA PRO A 110 0.74 6.98 -3.18
C PRO A 110 -0.37 8.05 -3.18
N LEU A 111 -1.42 7.86 -2.36
CA LEU A 111 -2.54 8.82 -2.22
C LEU A 111 -2.15 10.10 -1.44
N ASN A 112 -1.03 10.08 -0.75
CA ASN A 112 -0.47 11.20 0.00
C ASN A 112 0.85 11.70 -0.58
N GLU A 113 1.22 11.26 -1.78
CA GLU A 113 2.48 11.59 -2.44
C GLU A 113 2.42 12.88 -3.27
N ILE A 114 3.59 13.41 -3.60
CA ILE A 114 3.73 14.42 -4.66
C ILE A 114 3.33 13.75 -5.99
N GLY A 115 2.38 14.35 -6.71
CA GLY A 115 1.84 13.76 -7.95
C GLY A 115 0.65 12.80 -7.73
N ARG A 116 0.07 12.75 -6.54
CA ARG A 116 -1.12 11.93 -6.20
C ARG A 116 -2.32 12.16 -7.12
N GLU A 117 -2.37 13.29 -7.81
CA GLU A 117 -3.42 13.60 -8.79
C GLU A 117 -3.47 12.57 -9.92
N GLU A 118 -2.33 12.00 -10.31
CA GLU A 118 -2.27 10.92 -11.30
C GLU A 118 -2.87 9.63 -10.74
N VAL A 119 -2.61 9.34 -9.47
CA VAL A 119 -3.18 8.20 -8.77
C VAL A 119 -4.69 8.33 -8.70
N PHE A 120 -5.20 9.51 -8.32
CA PHE A 120 -6.64 9.77 -8.26
C PHE A 120 -7.31 9.63 -9.62
N LYS A 121 -6.75 10.19 -10.69
CA LYS A 121 -7.26 10.04 -12.06
C LYS A 121 -7.29 8.57 -12.49
N ARG A 122 -6.27 7.80 -12.13
CA ARG A 122 -6.22 6.37 -12.45
C ARG A 122 -7.32 5.60 -11.71
N MET A 123 -7.51 5.88 -10.43
CA MET A 123 -8.59 5.27 -9.64
C MET A 123 -9.97 5.66 -10.18
N GLU A 124 -10.20 6.94 -10.48
CA GLU A 124 -11.44 7.42 -11.09
C GLU A 124 -11.72 6.70 -12.41
N SER A 125 -10.73 6.60 -13.30
CA SER A 125 -10.85 5.85 -14.55
C SER A 125 -11.16 4.37 -14.32
N PHE A 126 -10.59 3.75 -13.28
CA PHE A 126 -10.86 2.37 -12.94
C PHE A 126 -12.30 2.16 -12.49
N PHE A 127 -12.82 3.02 -11.63
CA PHE A 127 -14.20 2.93 -11.14
C PHE A 127 -15.23 3.31 -12.20
N SER A 128 -14.93 4.28 -13.08
CA SER A 128 -15.84 4.72 -14.14
C SER A 128 -16.07 3.67 -15.23
N LYS A 129 -15.21 2.67 -15.36
CA LYS A 129 -15.35 1.56 -16.32
C LYS A 129 -16.34 0.47 -15.86
N GLN A 130 -17.10 0.69 -14.80
CA GLN A 130 -18.10 -0.26 -14.26
C GLN A 130 -19.47 -0.17 -14.94
N SER A 131 -19.56 0.43 -16.12
CA SER A 131 -20.81 0.56 -16.88
C SER A 131 -20.88 -0.47 -17.99
#